data_d9385e69869b1f9428d1e7f323cceac4
#
_entry.id   d9385e69869b1f9428d1e7f323cceac4
#
_cell.length_a   1.000
_cell.length_b   1.000
_cell.length_c   1.000
_cell.angle_alpha   90.00
_cell.angle_beta   90.00
_cell.angle_gamma   90.00
#
_symmetry.space_group_name_H-M   'P 1'
#
loop_
_entity.id
_entity.type
_entity.pdbx_description
1 polymer ?
#
loop_
_entity_poly.entity_id
_entity_poly.type
_entity_poly.pdbx_seq_one_letter_code
_entity_poly.pdbx_strand_id
1 'polypeptide(L)'
;MRPAVVTALIIATALFMENMDGTVLATSLPAIASDLHEDPIVLKLALTSYMLTLAVFIPASGWVADRFGARTVFCSAIVVFTLGSILCGASSSLPTLIAARVFQGLGGAMMVPVGRLVLLRSVQKSELVSAMAYLTVPALIGPVAGPPLGGFITTYFHWRWIFWINVPIGILGILLSLRFIHNLREEAVPRFDFKGFVLSGVGLLSLIAGISVIGRGIAPAWLVVAMVGVGALSLASYVRHANDNEDAILDLKLLRIPTFFAGVVGGLIFRIGIGAMPFLLPLLLQIGFGLTPFESGSLTFATAAGALLMKFTASTALRWCIALE
;
A
#
# COMPACT_ATOMS: atom_id res chain seq x y z
N MET A 1 -13.26 11.36 24.66
CA MET A 1 -12.26 11.64 23.59
C MET A 1 -12.86 12.66 22.63
N ARG A 2 -12.05 13.57 22.06
CA ARG A 2 -12.52 14.50 21.02
C ARG A 2 -12.95 13.70 19.77
N PRO A 3 -14.06 14.06 19.11
CA PRO A 3 -14.55 13.31 17.94
C PRO A 3 -13.49 13.11 16.84
N ALA A 4 -12.65 14.12 16.63
CA ALA A 4 -11.53 14.07 15.68
C ALA A 4 -10.53 12.96 15.98
N VAL A 5 -10.18 12.73 17.25
CA VAL A 5 -9.25 11.69 17.68
C VAL A 5 -9.86 10.31 17.46
N VAL A 6 -11.16 10.14 17.77
CA VAL A 6 -11.87 8.87 17.55
C VAL A 6 -11.87 8.51 16.06
N THR A 7 -12.23 9.46 15.20
CA THR A 7 -12.21 9.27 13.74
C THR A 7 -10.81 8.90 13.26
N ALA A 8 -9.77 9.62 13.72
CA ALA A 8 -8.39 9.34 13.35
C ALA A 8 -7.93 7.92 13.75
N LEU A 9 -8.28 7.48 14.97
CA LEU A 9 -7.91 6.14 15.46
C LEU A 9 -8.65 5.02 14.71
N ILE A 10 -9.94 5.24 14.37
CA ILE A 10 -10.70 4.27 13.56
C ILE A 10 -10.05 4.10 12.18
N ILE A 11 -9.69 5.18 11.52
CA ILE A 11 -9.01 5.12 10.22
C ILE A 11 -7.62 4.49 10.39
N ALA A 12 -6.92 4.81 11.47
CA ALA A 12 -5.60 4.27 11.77
C ALA A 12 -5.60 2.75 11.93
N THR A 13 -6.69 2.11 12.40
CA THR A 13 -6.77 0.63 12.47
C THR A 13 -6.75 0.00 11.10
N ALA A 14 -7.45 0.59 10.13
CA ALA A 14 -7.45 0.10 8.75
C ALA A 14 -6.09 0.33 8.06
N LEU A 15 -5.45 1.49 8.27
CA LEU A 15 -4.12 1.77 7.76
C LEU A 15 -3.05 0.88 8.41
N PHE A 16 -3.18 0.60 9.69
CA PHE A 16 -2.33 -0.36 10.40
C PHE A 16 -2.42 -1.75 9.75
N MET A 17 -3.65 -2.24 9.54
CA MET A 17 -3.92 -3.54 8.93
C MET A 17 -3.29 -3.63 7.53
N GLU A 18 -3.49 -2.63 6.67
CA GLU A 18 -2.94 -2.60 5.31
C GLU A 18 -1.41 -2.57 5.31
N ASN A 19 -0.81 -1.70 6.13
CA ASN A 19 0.65 -1.58 6.20
C ASN A 19 1.30 -2.83 6.81
N MET A 20 0.65 -3.48 7.77
CA MET A 20 1.12 -4.70 8.38
C MET A 20 1.09 -5.87 7.39
N ASP A 21 0.01 -6.00 6.60
CA ASP A 21 -0.20 -7.10 5.65
C ASP A 21 0.98 -7.27 4.67
N GLY A 22 1.48 -6.16 4.09
CA GLY A 22 2.60 -6.20 3.17
C GLY A 22 3.92 -6.65 3.80
N THR A 23 4.19 -6.27 5.04
CA THR A 23 5.45 -6.57 5.74
C THR A 23 5.44 -7.96 6.38
N VAL A 24 4.30 -8.41 6.90
CA VAL A 24 4.10 -9.77 7.42
C VAL A 24 4.28 -10.79 6.29
N LEU A 25 3.71 -10.53 5.12
CA LEU A 25 3.84 -11.41 3.95
C LEU A 25 5.30 -11.55 3.50
N ALA A 26 6.06 -10.45 3.45
CA ALA A 26 7.45 -10.48 3.02
C ALA A 26 8.32 -11.41 3.86
N THR A 27 8.12 -11.42 5.18
CA THR A 27 8.84 -12.31 6.11
C THR A 27 8.41 -13.78 5.96
N SER A 28 7.16 -14.02 5.57
CA SER A 28 6.58 -15.36 5.45
C SER A 28 6.80 -16.02 4.08
N LEU A 29 7.34 -15.30 3.09
CA LEU A 29 7.50 -15.79 1.72
C LEU A 29 8.21 -17.15 1.59
N PRO A 30 9.35 -17.41 2.27
CA PRO A 30 10.02 -18.71 2.15
C PRO A 30 9.15 -19.88 2.63
N ALA A 31 8.39 -19.69 3.72
CA ALA A 31 7.51 -20.71 4.26
C ALA A 31 6.30 -20.98 3.34
N ILE A 32 5.73 -19.92 2.75
CA ILE A 32 4.66 -20.04 1.76
C ILE A 32 5.17 -20.76 0.50
N ALA A 33 6.37 -20.43 0.05
CA ALA A 33 7.01 -21.07 -1.09
C ALA A 33 7.19 -22.58 -0.87
N SER A 34 7.66 -22.95 0.32
CA SER A 34 7.80 -24.37 0.70
C SER A 34 6.46 -25.10 0.74
N ASP A 35 5.39 -24.49 1.28
CA ASP A 35 4.06 -25.12 1.38
C ASP A 35 3.35 -25.23 0.02
N LEU A 36 3.55 -24.26 -0.87
CA LEU A 36 2.97 -24.26 -2.21
C LEU A 36 3.86 -24.97 -3.26
N HIS A 37 5.03 -25.48 -2.87
CA HIS A 37 6.04 -26.10 -3.73
C HIS A 37 6.48 -25.17 -4.88
N GLU A 38 6.70 -23.91 -4.58
CA GLU A 38 7.07 -22.86 -5.53
C GLU A 38 8.43 -22.24 -5.17
N ASP A 39 9.06 -21.59 -6.14
CA ASP A 39 10.28 -20.83 -5.90
C ASP A 39 9.95 -19.53 -5.12
N PRO A 40 10.67 -19.22 -4.02
CA PRO A 40 10.48 -17.98 -3.25
C PRO A 40 10.58 -16.71 -4.09
N ILE A 41 11.41 -16.72 -5.15
CA ILE A 41 11.56 -15.57 -6.06
C ILE A 41 10.32 -15.42 -6.94
N VAL A 42 9.69 -16.50 -7.35
CA VAL A 42 8.44 -16.48 -8.13
C VAL A 42 7.27 -16.02 -7.24
N LEU A 43 7.28 -16.40 -5.97
CA LEU A 43 6.25 -15.99 -5.01
C LEU A 43 6.21 -14.46 -4.77
N LYS A 44 7.28 -13.73 -5.14
CA LYS A 44 7.26 -12.26 -5.20
C LYS A 44 6.07 -11.73 -6.02
N LEU A 45 5.56 -12.50 -6.98
CA LEU A 45 4.40 -12.12 -7.78
C LEU A 45 3.15 -11.86 -6.90
N ALA A 46 3.00 -12.53 -5.77
CA ALA A 46 1.93 -12.27 -4.82
C ALA A 46 2.04 -10.88 -4.16
N LEU A 47 3.25 -10.40 -3.88
CA LEU A 47 3.48 -9.03 -3.41
C LEU A 47 3.27 -8.02 -4.53
N THR A 48 3.87 -8.28 -5.69
CA THR A 48 3.85 -7.37 -6.83
C THR A 48 2.43 -7.18 -7.38
N SER A 49 1.61 -8.25 -7.45
CA SER A 49 0.23 -8.17 -7.93
C SER A 49 -0.64 -7.28 -7.04
N TYR A 50 -0.49 -7.36 -5.73
CA TYR A 50 -1.15 -6.47 -4.78
C TYR A 50 -0.73 -5.01 -5.00
N MET A 51 0.59 -4.73 -5.01
CA MET A 51 1.12 -3.38 -5.23
C MET A 51 0.72 -2.79 -6.58
N LEU A 52 0.66 -3.63 -7.61
CA LEU A 52 0.23 -3.23 -8.94
C LEU A 52 -1.25 -2.84 -8.96
N THR A 53 -2.10 -3.61 -8.27
CA THR A 53 -3.51 -3.28 -8.10
C THR A 53 -3.68 -1.94 -7.37
N LEU A 54 -2.91 -1.71 -6.30
CA LEU A 54 -2.88 -0.41 -5.63
C LEU A 54 -2.53 0.72 -6.61
N ALA A 55 -1.46 0.57 -7.38
CA ALA A 55 -0.99 1.60 -8.31
C ALA A 55 -2.04 1.96 -9.38
N VAL A 56 -2.78 0.97 -9.88
CA VAL A 56 -3.83 1.17 -10.89
C VAL A 56 -5.07 1.83 -10.31
N PHE A 57 -5.51 1.44 -9.10
CA PHE A 57 -6.81 1.85 -8.58
C PHE A 57 -6.76 3.04 -7.60
N ILE A 58 -5.62 3.35 -6.98
CA ILE A 58 -5.47 4.52 -6.10
C ILE A 58 -5.93 5.83 -6.79
N PRO A 59 -5.59 6.12 -8.06
CA PRO A 59 -6.04 7.33 -8.72
C PRO A 59 -7.57 7.49 -8.76
N ALA A 60 -8.32 6.40 -8.88
CA ALA A 60 -9.78 6.43 -8.92
C ALA A 60 -10.44 6.65 -7.55
N SER A 61 -9.70 6.48 -6.46
CA SER A 61 -10.23 6.44 -5.09
C SER A 61 -10.95 7.73 -4.68
N GLY A 62 -10.42 8.90 -5.08
CA GLY A 62 -11.02 10.20 -4.78
C GLY A 62 -12.38 10.35 -5.44
N TRP A 63 -12.46 10.10 -6.74
CA TRP A 63 -13.73 10.17 -7.48
C TRP A 63 -14.79 9.20 -6.93
N VAL A 64 -14.38 7.98 -6.61
CA VAL A 64 -15.27 6.95 -6.03
C VAL A 64 -15.82 7.43 -4.67
N ALA A 65 -14.95 8.02 -3.83
CA ALA A 65 -15.34 8.55 -2.53
C ALA A 65 -16.31 9.74 -2.66
N ASP A 66 -16.09 10.64 -3.62
CA ASP A 66 -16.95 11.79 -3.88
C ASP A 66 -18.33 11.35 -4.40
N ARG A 67 -18.35 10.34 -5.27
CA ARG A 67 -19.59 9.83 -5.88
C ARG A 67 -20.46 9.04 -4.92
N PHE A 68 -19.87 8.15 -4.12
CA PHE A 68 -20.60 7.18 -3.29
C PHE A 68 -20.62 7.53 -1.80
N GLY A 69 -19.82 8.54 -1.42
CA GLY A 69 -19.64 8.96 -0.03
C GLY A 69 -18.44 8.27 0.64
N ALA A 70 -17.61 9.09 1.27
CA ALA A 70 -16.32 8.66 1.78
C ALA A 70 -16.40 7.53 2.83
N ARG A 71 -17.38 7.57 3.76
CA ARG A 71 -17.59 6.48 4.72
C ARG A 71 -17.99 5.18 4.04
N THR A 72 -18.95 5.25 3.10
CA THR A 72 -19.43 4.05 2.39
C THR A 72 -18.29 3.37 1.65
N VAL A 73 -17.50 4.14 0.91
CA VAL A 73 -16.34 3.62 0.17
C VAL A 73 -15.28 3.06 1.10
N PHE A 74 -14.99 3.73 2.21
CA PHE A 74 -14.03 3.27 3.20
C PHE A 74 -14.45 1.93 3.83
N CYS A 75 -15.72 1.81 4.26
CA CYS A 75 -16.25 0.54 4.79
C CYS A 75 -16.22 -0.58 3.74
N SER A 76 -16.65 -0.29 2.50
CA SER A 76 -16.59 -1.26 1.41
C SER A 76 -15.16 -1.70 1.10
N ALA A 77 -14.20 -0.78 1.17
CA ALA A 77 -12.78 -1.07 0.99
C ALA A 77 -12.26 -2.05 2.06
N ILE A 78 -12.62 -1.84 3.33
CA ILE A 78 -12.27 -2.76 4.41
C ILE A 78 -12.92 -4.13 4.20
N VAL A 79 -14.18 -4.18 3.75
CA VAL A 79 -14.87 -5.46 3.42
C VAL A 79 -14.13 -6.21 2.33
N VAL A 80 -13.83 -5.54 1.21
CA VAL A 80 -13.11 -6.15 0.06
C VAL A 80 -11.73 -6.63 0.48
N PHE A 81 -10.99 -5.81 1.24
CA PHE A 81 -9.67 -6.17 1.75
C PHE A 81 -9.74 -7.40 2.68
N THR A 82 -10.70 -7.44 3.60
CA THR A 82 -10.88 -8.53 4.56
C THR A 82 -11.29 -9.83 3.86
N LEU A 83 -12.21 -9.76 2.89
CA LEU A 83 -12.57 -10.90 2.06
C LEU A 83 -11.39 -11.40 1.23
N GLY A 84 -10.62 -10.48 0.63
CA GLY A 84 -9.39 -10.80 -0.08
C GLY A 84 -8.36 -11.48 0.84
N SER A 85 -8.25 -11.04 2.08
CA SER A 85 -7.40 -11.67 3.09
C SER A 85 -7.84 -13.10 3.42
N ILE A 86 -9.15 -13.33 3.57
CA ILE A 86 -9.71 -14.69 3.75
C ILE A 86 -9.34 -15.58 2.56
N LEU A 87 -9.52 -15.07 1.33
CA LEU A 87 -9.18 -15.81 0.11
C LEU A 87 -7.69 -16.11 0.00
N CYS A 88 -6.82 -15.18 0.39
CA CYS A 88 -5.36 -15.40 0.46
C CYS A 88 -5.03 -16.54 1.44
N GLY A 89 -5.63 -16.53 2.64
CA GLY A 89 -5.44 -17.59 3.63
C GLY A 89 -6.05 -18.94 3.23
N ALA A 90 -7.03 -18.95 2.32
CA ALA A 90 -7.65 -20.17 1.79
C ALA A 90 -6.96 -20.68 0.49
N SER A 91 -5.98 -19.94 -0.06
CA SER A 91 -5.31 -20.32 -1.31
C SER A 91 -4.48 -21.59 -1.15
N SER A 92 -4.51 -22.43 -2.18
CA SER A 92 -3.78 -23.71 -2.27
C SER A 92 -2.76 -23.76 -3.41
N SER A 93 -2.63 -22.67 -4.18
CA SER A 93 -1.70 -22.55 -5.29
C SER A 93 -1.29 -21.10 -5.50
N LEU A 94 -0.15 -20.89 -6.17
CA LEU A 94 0.32 -19.53 -6.50
C LEU A 94 -0.67 -18.74 -7.36
N PRO A 95 -1.30 -19.27 -8.40
CA PRO A 95 -2.30 -18.52 -9.17
C PRO A 95 -3.50 -18.08 -8.33
N THR A 96 -4.01 -18.93 -7.43
CA THR A 96 -5.12 -18.58 -6.55
C THR A 96 -4.71 -17.50 -5.53
N LEU A 97 -3.48 -17.59 -5.00
CA LEU A 97 -2.92 -16.56 -4.13
C LEU A 97 -2.78 -15.21 -4.86
N ILE A 98 -2.26 -15.21 -6.07
CA ILE A 98 -2.14 -13.99 -6.89
C ILE A 98 -3.51 -13.38 -7.16
N ALA A 99 -4.50 -14.17 -7.56
CA ALA A 99 -5.86 -13.69 -7.80
C ALA A 99 -6.49 -13.08 -6.53
N ALA A 100 -6.32 -13.76 -5.39
CA ALA A 100 -6.77 -13.25 -4.09
C ALA A 100 -6.05 -11.94 -3.70
N ARG A 101 -4.74 -11.80 -3.99
CA ARG A 101 -3.96 -10.58 -3.76
C ARG A 101 -4.41 -9.42 -4.65
N VAL A 102 -4.74 -9.68 -5.92
CA VAL A 102 -5.34 -8.67 -6.80
C VAL A 102 -6.67 -8.19 -6.22
N PHE A 103 -7.54 -9.11 -5.81
CA PHE A 103 -8.82 -8.77 -5.21
C PHE A 103 -8.66 -7.99 -3.89
N GLN A 104 -7.73 -8.41 -3.02
CA GLN A 104 -7.40 -7.70 -1.78
C GLN A 104 -6.87 -6.29 -2.07
N GLY A 105 -6.07 -6.13 -3.12
CA GLY A 105 -5.52 -4.85 -3.57
C GLY A 105 -6.59 -3.85 -4.01
N LEU A 106 -7.73 -4.29 -4.55
CA LEU A 106 -8.87 -3.39 -4.83
C LEU A 106 -9.39 -2.72 -3.56
N GLY A 107 -9.46 -3.47 -2.45
CA GLY A 107 -9.79 -2.92 -1.14
C GLY A 107 -8.72 -1.95 -0.65
N GLY A 108 -7.46 -2.40 -0.62
CA GLY A 108 -6.32 -1.59 -0.17
C GLY A 108 -6.20 -0.26 -0.92
N ALA A 109 -6.42 -0.25 -2.24
CA ALA A 109 -6.35 0.96 -3.06
C ALA A 109 -7.29 2.09 -2.60
N MET A 110 -8.38 1.75 -1.94
CA MET A 110 -9.35 2.71 -1.43
C MET A 110 -9.17 3.03 0.07
N MET A 111 -8.50 2.16 0.85
CA MET A 111 -8.42 2.33 2.31
C MET A 111 -7.61 3.56 2.73
N VAL A 112 -6.36 3.70 2.27
CA VAL A 112 -5.47 4.80 2.69
C VAL A 112 -5.95 6.15 2.15
N PRO A 113 -6.19 6.35 0.83
CA PRO A 113 -6.57 7.66 0.33
C PRO A 113 -7.94 8.09 0.83
N VAL A 114 -8.93 7.19 0.83
CA VAL A 114 -10.28 7.52 1.30
C VAL A 114 -10.32 7.73 2.81
N GLY A 115 -9.56 6.94 3.59
CA GLY A 115 -9.42 7.18 5.02
C GLY A 115 -8.87 8.57 5.34
N ARG A 116 -7.82 9.01 4.62
CA ARG A 116 -7.30 10.38 4.74
C ARG A 116 -8.32 11.42 4.36
N LEU A 117 -9.09 11.20 3.29
CA LEU A 117 -10.14 12.09 2.85
C LEU A 117 -11.25 12.22 3.90
N VAL A 118 -11.68 11.11 4.51
CA VAL A 118 -12.64 11.10 5.63
C VAL A 118 -12.11 11.96 6.78
N LEU A 119 -10.84 11.81 7.17
CA LEU A 119 -10.25 12.60 8.23
C LEU A 119 -10.25 14.10 7.90
N LEU A 120 -9.76 14.45 6.71
CA LEU A 120 -9.69 15.84 6.23
C LEU A 120 -11.05 16.54 6.22
N ARG A 121 -12.13 15.80 5.88
CA ARG A 121 -13.49 16.33 5.83
C ARG A 121 -14.22 16.33 7.17
N SER A 122 -13.78 15.48 8.11
CA SER A 122 -14.45 15.32 9.42
C SER A 122 -13.86 16.17 10.54
N VAL A 123 -12.68 16.77 10.31
CA VAL A 123 -11.89 17.45 11.35
C VAL A 123 -11.74 18.93 11.04
N GLN A 124 -11.87 19.79 12.07
CA GLN A 124 -11.61 21.20 11.92
C GLN A 124 -10.13 21.48 11.59
N LYS A 125 -9.86 22.55 10.82
CA LYS A 125 -8.50 22.91 10.40
C LYS A 125 -7.52 23.08 11.58
N SER A 126 -7.98 23.59 12.71
CA SER A 126 -7.19 23.77 13.95
C SER A 126 -6.77 22.46 14.61
N GLU A 127 -7.53 21.37 14.42
CA GLU A 127 -7.26 20.05 15.00
C GLU A 127 -6.57 19.09 14.01
N LEU A 128 -6.43 19.50 12.74
CA LEU A 128 -5.96 18.65 11.67
C LEU A 128 -4.56 18.07 11.92
N VAL A 129 -3.62 18.90 12.42
CA VAL A 129 -2.24 18.45 12.70
C VAL A 129 -2.25 17.37 13.78
N SER A 130 -3.03 17.56 14.84
CA SER A 130 -3.17 16.57 15.91
C SER A 130 -3.82 15.28 15.41
N ALA A 131 -4.92 15.40 14.64
CA ALA A 131 -5.63 14.26 14.08
C ALA A 131 -4.73 13.45 13.11
N MET A 132 -3.92 14.13 12.29
CA MET A 132 -2.93 13.48 11.43
C MET A 132 -1.84 12.74 12.22
N ALA A 133 -1.44 13.25 13.39
CA ALA A 133 -0.51 12.53 14.25
C ALA A 133 -1.15 11.23 14.79
N TYR A 134 -2.39 11.27 15.28
CA TYR A 134 -3.13 10.09 15.74
C TYR A 134 -3.39 9.07 14.61
N LEU A 135 -3.51 9.51 13.37
CA LEU A 135 -3.61 8.64 12.20
C LEU A 135 -2.26 7.99 11.89
N THR A 136 -1.20 8.78 11.85
CA THR A 136 0.10 8.36 11.31
C THR A 136 0.85 7.45 12.28
N VAL A 137 0.81 7.70 13.58
CA VAL A 137 1.57 6.91 14.56
C VAL A 137 1.15 5.43 14.56
N PRO A 138 -0.16 5.06 14.70
CA PRO A 138 -0.55 3.66 14.62
C PRO A 138 -0.29 3.03 13.24
N ALA A 139 -0.46 3.80 12.15
CA ALA A 139 -0.16 3.31 10.81
C ALA A 139 1.32 2.94 10.62
N LEU A 140 2.23 3.62 11.31
CA LEU A 140 3.67 3.30 11.30
C LEU A 140 4.03 2.09 12.17
N ILE A 141 3.23 1.77 13.17
CA ILE A 141 3.44 0.57 13.99
C ILE A 141 3.27 -0.70 13.13
N GLY A 142 2.38 -0.68 12.13
CA GLY A 142 2.15 -1.79 11.22
C GLY A 142 3.44 -2.34 10.59
N PRO A 143 4.18 -1.55 9.81
CA PRO A 143 5.45 -1.98 9.21
C PRO A 143 6.53 -2.36 10.22
N VAL A 144 6.51 -1.76 11.41
CA VAL A 144 7.46 -2.07 12.48
C VAL A 144 7.14 -3.41 13.14
N ALA A 145 5.87 -3.66 13.45
CA ALA A 145 5.41 -4.88 14.09
C ALA A 145 5.27 -6.07 13.12
N GLY A 146 5.10 -5.78 11.82
CA GLY A 146 4.85 -6.79 10.79
C GLY A 146 5.90 -7.89 10.73
N PRO A 147 7.20 -7.59 10.58
CA PRO A 147 8.21 -8.61 10.46
C PRO A 147 8.30 -9.56 11.68
N PRO A 148 8.35 -9.10 12.95
CA PRO A 148 8.36 -10.01 14.08
C PRO A 148 7.04 -10.78 14.25
N LEU A 149 5.88 -10.17 13.98
CA LEU A 149 4.59 -10.86 14.01
C LEU A 149 4.49 -11.92 12.91
N GLY A 150 4.89 -11.57 11.69
CA GLY A 150 4.93 -12.51 10.58
C GLY A 150 5.87 -13.68 10.84
N GLY A 151 7.07 -13.38 11.34
CA GLY A 151 8.04 -14.38 11.74
C GLY A 151 7.53 -15.30 12.86
N PHE A 152 6.91 -14.73 13.90
CA PHE A 152 6.30 -15.49 14.99
C PHE A 152 5.18 -16.41 14.50
N ILE A 153 4.22 -15.86 13.75
CA ILE A 153 3.09 -16.64 13.22
C ILE A 153 3.59 -17.76 12.31
N THR A 154 4.56 -17.48 11.45
CA THR A 154 5.05 -18.46 10.47
C THR A 154 5.91 -19.55 11.13
N THR A 155 6.62 -19.24 12.22
CA THR A 155 7.46 -20.21 12.94
C THR A 155 6.64 -21.12 13.84
N TYR A 156 5.67 -20.57 14.58
CA TYR A 156 4.95 -21.32 15.63
C TYR A 156 3.55 -21.75 15.22
N PHE A 157 3.01 -21.18 14.15
CA PHE A 157 1.70 -21.50 13.57
C PHE A 157 1.82 -21.74 12.07
N HIS A 158 0.70 -21.76 11.36
CA HIS A 158 0.68 -21.86 9.90
C HIS A 158 0.70 -20.48 9.27
N TRP A 159 1.42 -20.28 8.14
CA TRP A 159 1.51 -19.00 7.44
C TRP A 159 0.15 -18.38 7.07
N ARG A 160 -0.90 -19.19 6.87
CA ARG A 160 -2.24 -18.71 6.54
C ARG A 160 -2.82 -17.76 7.59
N TRP A 161 -2.38 -17.88 8.85
CA TRP A 161 -2.79 -16.99 9.93
C TRP A 161 -2.36 -15.53 9.74
N ILE A 162 -1.31 -15.26 8.93
CA ILE A 162 -0.90 -13.89 8.62
C ILE A 162 -2.01 -13.11 7.89
N PHE A 163 -2.85 -13.82 7.15
CA PHE A 163 -4.01 -13.25 6.46
C PHE A 163 -5.25 -13.21 7.37
N TRP A 164 -5.50 -14.27 8.11
CA TRP A 164 -6.72 -14.36 8.93
C TRP A 164 -6.71 -13.41 10.12
N ILE A 165 -5.56 -12.94 10.60
CA ILE A 165 -5.46 -11.89 11.62
C ILE A 165 -6.11 -10.57 11.18
N ASN A 166 -6.23 -10.32 9.89
CA ASN A 166 -6.91 -9.15 9.34
C ASN A 166 -8.43 -9.20 9.52
N VAL A 167 -9.02 -10.39 9.69
CA VAL A 167 -10.48 -10.56 9.81
C VAL A 167 -11.06 -9.87 11.03
N PRO A 168 -10.60 -10.15 12.27
CA PRO A 168 -11.12 -9.46 13.44
C PRO A 168 -10.85 -7.94 13.42
N ILE A 169 -9.69 -7.52 12.88
CA ILE A 169 -9.36 -6.09 12.76
C ILE A 169 -10.29 -5.41 11.75
N GLY A 170 -10.55 -6.05 10.61
CA GLY A 170 -11.47 -5.55 9.59
C GLY A 170 -12.90 -5.43 10.09
N ILE A 171 -13.41 -6.46 10.77
CA ILE A 171 -14.75 -6.42 11.38
C ILE A 171 -14.86 -5.26 12.38
N LEU A 172 -13.88 -5.11 13.26
CA LEU A 172 -13.83 -4.02 14.22
C LEU A 172 -13.79 -2.66 13.50
N GLY A 173 -12.93 -2.52 12.48
CA GLY A 173 -12.82 -1.31 11.68
C GLY A 173 -14.14 -0.92 11.01
N ILE A 174 -14.88 -1.87 10.45
CA ILE A 174 -16.19 -1.65 9.83
C ILE A 174 -17.21 -1.19 10.89
N LEU A 175 -17.34 -1.93 11.99
CA LEU A 175 -18.30 -1.61 13.05
C LEU A 175 -18.07 -0.19 13.64
N LEU A 176 -16.81 0.15 13.92
CA LEU A 176 -16.45 1.47 14.42
C LEU A 176 -16.69 2.55 13.36
N SER A 177 -16.38 2.30 12.10
CA SER A 177 -16.61 3.26 11.01
C SER A 177 -18.10 3.54 10.81
N LEU A 178 -18.93 2.50 10.82
CA LEU A 178 -20.38 2.66 10.69
C LEU A 178 -20.99 3.43 11.87
N ARG A 179 -20.42 3.27 13.08
CA ARG A 179 -20.95 3.89 14.31
C ARG A 179 -20.53 5.33 14.49
N PHE A 180 -19.30 5.71 14.09
CA PHE A 180 -18.68 6.98 14.49
C PHE A 180 -18.36 7.91 13.31
N ILE A 181 -18.29 7.41 12.07
CA ILE A 181 -17.97 8.24 10.91
C ILE A 181 -19.26 8.65 10.19
N HIS A 182 -19.41 9.94 9.90
CA HIS A 182 -20.52 10.45 9.10
C HIS A 182 -20.22 10.26 7.61
N ASN A 183 -21.25 9.94 6.82
CA ASN A 183 -21.08 9.78 5.39
C ASN A 183 -21.16 11.14 4.70
N LEU A 184 -20.00 11.68 4.38
CA LEU A 184 -19.87 12.94 3.63
C LEU A 184 -19.77 12.60 2.13
N ARG A 185 -20.60 13.24 1.33
CA ARG A 185 -20.69 13.07 -0.12
C ARG A 185 -20.70 14.44 -0.78
N GLU A 186 -20.06 14.57 -1.93
CA GLU A 186 -20.12 15.79 -2.75
C GLU A 186 -21.42 15.84 -3.53
N GLU A 187 -22.02 17.05 -3.62
CA GLU A 187 -23.25 17.27 -4.38
C GLU A 187 -23.01 17.28 -5.89
N ALA A 188 -21.87 17.84 -6.30
CA ALA A 188 -21.47 17.93 -7.70
C ALA A 188 -20.14 17.18 -7.91
N VAL A 189 -20.22 16.02 -8.56
CA VAL A 189 -19.04 15.21 -8.90
C VAL A 189 -18.78 15.31 -10.41
N PRO A 190 -17.56 15.66 -10.84
CA PRO A 190 -17.22 15.71 -12.27
C PRO A 190 -17.36 14.33 -12.91
N ARG A 191 -17.34 14.28 -14.24
CA ARG A 191 -17.39 13.01 -14.95
C ARG A 191 -16.12 12.22 -14.69
N PHE A 192 -16.26 10.89 -14.55
CA PHE A 192 -15.10 10.02 -14.40
C PHE A 192 -14.25 10.01 -15.66
N ASP A 193 -12.97 10.30 -15.51
CA ASP A 193 -12.00 10.24 -16.61
C ASP A 193 -11.62 8.77 -16.91
N PHE A 194 -12.55 8.06 -17.57
CA PHE A 194 -12.35 6.65 -17.92
C PHE A 194 -11.17 6.46 -18.86
N LYS A 195 -10.95 7.40 -19.79
CA LYS A 195 -9.83 7.34 -20.74
C LYS A 195 -8.49 7.48 -20.02
N GLY A 196 -8.38 8.47 -19.12
CA GLY A 196 -7.19 8.65 -18.31
C GLY A 196 -6.93 7.47 -17.37
N PHE A 197 -7.99 6.91 -16.78
CA PHE A 197 -7.87 5.71 -15.93
C PHE A 197 -7.33 4.50 -16.70
N VAL A 198 -7.85 4.23 -17.89
CA VAL A 198 -7.38 3.12 -18.73
C VAL A 198 -5.94 3.36 -19.21
N LEU A 199 -5.62 4.57 -19.67
CA LEU A 199 -4.26 4.90 -20.12
C LEU A 199 -3.23 4.79 -19.01
N SER A 200 -3.50 5.33 -17.84
CA SER A 200 -2.60 5.23 -16.69
C SER A 200 -2.51 3.80 -16.16
N GLY A 201 -3.63 3.09 -16.06
CA GLY A 201 -3.69 1.71 -15.59
C GLY A 201 -2.95 0.74 -16.51
N VAL A 202 -3.25 0.75 -17.81
CA VAL A 202 -2.55 -0.07 -18.82
C VAL A 202 -1.06 0.29 -18.84
N GLY A 203 -0.75 1.58 -18.77
CA GLY A 203 0.61 2.08 -18.77
C GLY A 203 1.43 1.53 -17.60
N LEU A 204 0.92 1.67 -16.38
CA LEU A 204 1.57 1.15 -15.17
C LEU A 204 1.64 -0.37 -15.16
N LEU A 205 0.53 -1.05 -15.49
CA LEU A 205 0.47 -2.50 -15.54
C LEU A 205 1.52 -3.07 -16.49
N SER A 206 1.52 -2.61 -17.74
CA SER A 206 2.42 -3.12 -18.77
C SER A 206 3.89 -2.81 -18.48
N LEU A 207 4.18 -1.59 -18.00
CA LEU A 207 5.54 -1.19 -17.67
C LEU A 207 6.10 -1.99 -16.50
N ILE A 208 5.38 -2.09 -15.39
CA ILE A 208 5.83 -2.82 -14.20
C ILE A 208 5.93 -4.31 -14.48
N ALA A 209 4.94 -4.90 -15.17
CA ALA A 209 4.98 -6.31 -15.56
C ALA A 209 6.16 -6.59 -16.50
N GLY A 210 6.37 -5.74 -17.52
CA GLY A 210 7.49 -5.87 -18.45
C GLY A 210 8.84 -5.82 -17.73
N ILE A 211 9.07 -4.82 -16.87
CA ILE A 211 10.31 -4.69 -16.08
C ILE A 211 10.48 -5.88 -15.13
N SER A 212 9.40 -6.39 -14.55
CA SER A 212 9.46 -7.51 -13.59
C SER A 212 9.90 -8.82 -14.23
N VAL A 213 9.78 -8.98 -15.55
CA VAL A 213 10.12 -10.21 -16.30
C VAL A 213 11.51 -10.11 -16.95
N ILE A 214 12.13 -8.93 -17.00
CA ILE A 214 13.48 -8.74 -17.60
C ILE A 214 14.50 -9.67 -16.93
N GLY A 215 15.28 -10.38 -17.74
CA GLY A 215 16.39 -11.22 -17.29
C GLY A 215 16.02 -12.56 -16.64
N ARG A 216 14.73 -12.92 -16.59
CA ARG A 216 14.26 -14.16 -15.93
C ARG A 216 14.03 -15.34 -16.87
N GLY A 217 14.12 -15.14 -18.19
CA GLY A 217 13.84 -16.20 -19.16
C GLY A 217 12.38 -16.70 -19.19
N ILE A 218 11.47 -16.04 -18.47
CA ILE A 218 10.05 -16.43 -18.36
C ILE A 218 9.27 -16.05 -19.63
N ALA A 219 9.71 -14.99 -20.33
CA ALA A 219 9.08 -14.52 -21.54
C ALA A 219 10.12 -14.22 -22.62
N PRO A 220 9.77 -14.40 -23.90
CA PRO A 220 10.66 -14.05 -25.01
C PRO A 220 10.93 -12.54 -25.03
N ALA A 221 12.13 -12.14 -25.44
CA ALA A 221 12.58 -10.74 -25.40
C ALA A 221 11.63 -9.77 -26.14
N TRP A 222 11.06 -10.20 -27.27
CA TRP A 222 10.11 -9.37 -28.02
C TRP A 222 8.85 -9.03 -27.21
N LEU A 223 8.36 -9.97 -26.39
CA LEU A 223 7.18 -9.73 -25.53
C LEU A 223 7.51 -8.72 -24.42
N VAL A 224 8.69 -8.83 -23.82
CA VAL A 224 9.17 -7.87 -22.80
C VAL A 224 9.29 -6.47 -23.40
N VAL A 225 9.89 -6.35 -24.59
CA VAL A 225 9.99 -5.06 -25.31
C VAL A 225 8.60 -4.51 -25.64
N ALA A 226 7.69 -5.37 -26.11
CA ALA A 226 6.31 -4.97 -26.39
C ALA A 226 5.59 -4.46 -25.13
N MET A 227 5.70 -5.15 -24.00
CA MET A 227 5.09 -4.72 -22.74
C MET A 227 5.63 -3.36 -22.27
N VAL A 228 6.96 -3.19 -22.27
CA VAL A 228 7.60 -1.91 -21.90
C VAL A 228 7.21 -0.81 -22.88
N GLY A 229 7.19 -1.10 -24.19
CA GLY A 229 6.78 -0.15 -25.23
C GLY A 229 5.32 0.28 -25.10
N VAL A 230 4.40 -0.66 -24.92
CA VAL A 230 2.97 -0.37 -24.67
C VAL A 230 2.82 0.45 -23.41
N GLY A 231 3.53 0.09 -22.32
CA GLY A 231 3.52 0.82 -21.08
C GLY A 231 3.97 2.28 -21.23
N ALA A 232 5.11 2.50 -21.89
CA ALA A 232 5.65 3.83 -22.14
C ALA A 232 4.74 4.68 -23.05
N LEU A 233 4.23 4.09 -24.13
CA LEU A 233 3.31 4.78 -25.06
C LEU A 233 1.99 5.14 -24.38
N SER A 234 1.44 4.26 -23.56
CA SER A 234 0.21 4.50 -22.81
C SER A 234 0.38 5.63 -21.81
N LEU A 235 1.48 5.65 -21.05
CA LEU A 235 1.80 6.74 -20.11
C LEU A 235 2.07 8.06 -20.84
N ALA A 236 2.78 8.04 -21.96
CA ALA A 236 2.98 9.24 -22.79
C ALA A 236 1.65 9.79 -23.34
N SER A 237 0.74 8.89 -23.76
CA SER A 237 -0.62 9.26 -24.17
C SER A 237 -1.44 9.82 -23.02
N TYR A 238 -1.28 9.26 -21.81
CA TYR A 238 -1.90 9.78 -20.60
C TYR A 238 -1.43 11.22 -20.30
N VAL A 239 -0.12 11.49 -20.36
CA VAL A 239 0.43 12.84 -20.12
C VAL A 239 -0.19 13.87 -21.09
N ARG A 240 -0.33 13.52 -22.38
CA ARG A 240 -1.02 14.39 -23.34
C ARG A 240 -2.47 14.60 -22.95
N HIS A 241 -3.20 13.52 -22.68
CA HIS A 241 -4.60 13.58 -22.28
C HIS A 241 -4.84 14.42 -21.02
N ALA A 242 -4.00 14.27 -20.00
CA ALA A 242 -4.11 15.01 -18.74
C ALA A 242 -3.77 16.51 -18.87
N ASN A 243 -2.96 16.90 -19.84
CA ASN A 243 -2.71 18.32 -20.11
C ASN A 243 -3.92 19.02 -20.77
N ASP A 244 -4.68 18.28 -21.56
CA ASP A 244 -5.83 18.79 -22.33
C ASP A 244 -7.16 18.64 -21.58
N ASN A 245 -7.20 17.85 -20.49
CA ASN A 245 -8.40 17.56 -19.72
C ASN A 245 -8.33 18.20 -18.33
N GLU A 246 -9.31 19.04 -17.99
CA GLU A 246 -9.39 19.67 -16.66
C GLU A 246 -9.83 18.68 -15.57
N ASP A 247 -10.62 17.66 -15.94
CA ASP A 247 -11.12 16.60 -15.05
C ASP A 247 -10.21 15.36 -15.07
N ALA A 248 -8.92 15.51 -15.45
CA ALA A 248 -8.00 14.39 -15.49
C ALA A 248 -7.87 13.69 -14.11
N ILE A 249 -7.86 12.35 -14.12
CA ILE A 249 -7.82 11.53 -12.89
C ILE A 249 -6.59 11.81 -12.00
N LEU A 250 -5.47 12.21 -12.62
CA LEU A 250 -4.29 12.74 -11.96
C LEU A 250 -3.93 14.09 -12.59
N ASP A 251 -4.03 15.16 -11.81
CA ASP A 251 -3.67 16.50 -12.26
C ASP A 251 -2.15 16.68 -12.28
N LEU A 252 -1.56 16.51 -13.46
CA LEU A 252 -0.12 16.68 -13.67
C LEU A 252 0.35 18.14 -13.58
N LYS A 253 -0.58 19.12 -13.62
CA LYS A 253 -0.24 20.55 -13.45
C LYS A 253 0.35 20.81 -12.06
N LEU A 254 0.02 19.99 -11.06
CA LEU A 254 0.60 20.05 -9.71
C LEU A 254 2.14 19.86 -9.71
N LEU A 255 2.68 19.12 -10.67
CA LEU A 255 4.14 18.95 -10.81
C LEU A 255 4.85 20.26 -11.22
N ARG A 256 4.14 21.29 -11.66
CA ARG A 256 4.71 22.62 -11.93
C ARG A 256 5.00 23.42 -10.65
N ILE A 257 4.44 22.98 -9.51
CA ILE A 257 4.72 23.58 -8.19
C ILE A 257 6.06 23.03 -7.69
N PRO A 258 7.11 23.88 -7.50
CA PRO A 258 8.46 23.39 -7.19
C PRO A 258 8.55 22.52 -5.93
N THR A 259 7.84 22.91 -4.88
CA THR A 259 7.80 22.15 -3.61
C THR A 259 7.11 20.78 -3.77
N PHE A 260 6.06 20.71 -4.57
CA PHE A 260 5.37 19.45 -4.88
C PHE A 260 6.26 18.55 -5.75
N PHE A 261 6.89 19.11 -6.79
CA PHE A 261 7.81 18.37 -7.66
C PHE A 261 8.99 17.79 -6.86
N ALA A 262 9.65 18.62 -6.03
CA ALA A 262 10.75 18.16 -5.18
C ALA A 262 10.32 17.04 -4.22
N GLY A 263 9.14 17.14 -3.63
CA GLY A 263 8.57 16.11 -2.75
C GLY A 263 8.28 14.79 -3.48
N VAL A 264 7.72 14.86 -4.68
CA VAL A 264 7.40 13.67 -5.48
C VAL A 264 8.66 13.01 -6.01
N VAL A 265 9.56 13.75 -6.65
CA VAL A 265 10.80 13.20 -7.25
C VAL A 265 11.76 12.73 -6.18
N GLY A 266 12.00 13.54 -5.13
CA GLY A 266 12.84 13.15 -4.01
C GLY A 266 12.30 11.92 -3.29
N GLY A 267 10.98 11.87 -3.06
CA GLY A 267 10.29 10.70 -2.49
C GLY A 267 10.40 9.45 -3.36
N LEU A 268 10.36 9.59 -4.69
CA LEU A 268 10.53 8.48 -5.63
C LEU A 268 11.94 7.91 -5.55
N ILE A 269 12.98 8.74 -5.64
CA ILE A 269 14.38 8.31 -5.56
C ILE A 269 14.65 7.60 -4.24
N PHE A 270 14.20 8.17 -3.13
CA PHE A 270 14.33 7.57 -1.80
C PHE A 270 13.66 6.18 -1.72
N ARG A 271 12.44 6.04 -2.27
CA ARG A 271 11.70 4.77 -2.27
C ARG A 271 12.32 3.71 -3.15
N ILE A 272 12.95 4.07 -4.27
CA ILE A 272 13.70 3.13 -5.11
C ILE A 272 14.87 2.53 -4.31
N GLY A 273 15.62 3.36 -3.57
CA GLY A 273 16.74 2.90 -2.76
C GLY A 273 16.35 1.97 -1.61
N ILE A 274 15.26 2.29 -0.90
CA ILE A 274 14.85 1.53 0.31
C ILE A 274 13.81 0.46 0.02
N GLY A 275 13.04 0.59 -1.06
CA GLY A 275 11.88 -0.27 -1.33
C GLY A 275 12.17 -1.75 -1.54
N ALA A 276 13.39 -2.12 -1.88
CA ALA A 276 13.80 -3.52 -2.03
C ALA A 276 14.11 -4.22 -0.70
N MET A 277 14.47 -3.46 0.35
CA MET A 277 14.92 -4.00 1.63
C MET A 277 13.90 -4.90 2.34
N PRO A 278 12.61 -4.55 2.43
CA PRO A 278 11.61 -5.39 3.09
C PRO A 278 11.45 -6.76 2.44
N PHE A 279 11.81 -6.90 1.17
CA PHE A 279 11.78 -8.17 0.46
C PHE A 279 13.12 -8.90 0.50
N LEU A 280 14.22 -8.23 0.20
CA LEU A 280 15.54 -8.87 0.06
C LEU A 280 16.13 -9.29 1.41
N LEU A 281 15.93 -8.50 2.46
CA LEU A 281 16.52 -8.79 3.77
C LEU A 281 15.98 -10.08 4.40
N PRO A 282 14.65 -10.34 4.46
CA PRO A 282 14.15 -11.63 4.94
C PRO A 282 14.63 -12.82 4.12
N LEU A 283 14.72 -12.70 2.79
CA LEU A 283 15.25 -13.76 1.93
C LEU A 283 16.73 -14.06 2.23
N LEU A 284 17.55 -13.02 2.36
CA LEU A 284 18.97 -13.18 2.72
C LEU A 284 19.12 -13.86 4.07
N LEU A 285 18.37 -13.43 5.08
CA LEU A 285 18.44 -13.97 6.44
C LEU A 285 17.97 -15.42 6.49
N GLN A 286 16.86 -15.77 5.84
CA GLN A 286 16.28 -17.10 5.91
C GLN A 286 16.96 -18.09 4.96
N ILE A 287 17.17 -17.71 3.70
CA ILE A 287 17.75 -18.61 2.68
C ILE A 287 19.29 -18.57 2.72
N GLY A 288 19.89 -17.37 2.86
CA GLY A 288 21.34 -17.21 2.87
C GLY A 288 22.01 -17.64 4.18
N PHE A 289 21.41 -17.27 5.32
CA PHE A 289 21.96 -17.57 6.65
C PHE A 289 21.25 -18.71 7.38
N GLY A 290 20.15 -19.26 6.84
CA GLY A 290 19.42 -20.38 7.44
C GLY A 290 18.65 -20.02 8.72
N LEU A 291 18.37 -18.73 8.95
CA LEU A 291 17.64 -18.28 10.14
C LEU A 291 16.16 -18.65 10.03
N THR A 292 15.53 -18.87 11.18
CA THR A 292 14.09 -19.07 11.27
C THR A 292 13.35 -17.79 10.86
N PRO A 293 12.08 -17.88 10.40
CA PRO A 293 11.27 -16.70 10.11
C PRO A 293 11.16 -15.73 11.29
N PHE A 294 11.13 -16.25 12.55
CA PHE A 294 11.08 -15.43 13.75
C PHE A 294 12.38 -14.65 13.98
N GLU A 295 13.53 -15.29 13.85
CA GLU A 295 14.85 -14.64 13.98
C GLU A 295 15.02 -13.58 12.90
N SER A 296 14.68 -13.90 11.65
CA SER A 296 14.69 -12.97 10.52
C SER A 296 13.78 -11.76 10.77
N GLY A 297 12.55 -11.99 11.24
CA GLY A 297 11.60 -10.93 11.57
C GLY A 297 12.08 -10.04 12.71
N SER A 298 12.70 -10.62 13.74
CA SER A 298 13.25 -9.89 14.88
C SER A 298 14.43 -8.98 14.49
N LEU A 299 15.31 -9.45 13.59
CA LEU A 299 16.40 -8.63 13.05
C LEU A 299 15.88 -7.52 12.14
N THR A 300 14.90 -7.83 11.30
CA THR A 300 14.27 -6.84 10.40
C THR A 300 13.51 -5.75 11.19
N PHE A 301 12.96 -6.11 12.36
CA PHE A 301 12.34 -5.15 13.28
C PHE A 301 13.28 -4.00 13.66
N ALA A 302 14.57 -4.27 13.87
CA ALA A 302 15.54 -3.24 14.24
C ALA A 302 15.63 -2.11 13.20
N THR A 303 15.55 -2.44 11.90
CA THR A 303 15.56 -1.44 10.81
C THR A 303 14.30 -0.57 10.84
N ALA A 304 13.14 -1.19 11.03
CA ALA A 304 11.86 -0.50 11.12
C ALA A 304 11.74 0.37 12.38
N ALA A 305 12.23 -0.14 13.52
CA ALA A 305 12.29 0.61 14.77
C ALA A 305 13.24 1.83 14.66
N GLY A 306 14.40 1.66 14.02
CA GLY A 306 15.31 2.76 13.72
C GLY A 306 14.67 3.85 12.85
N ALA A 307 13.94 3.48 11.81
CA ALA A 307 13.21 4.42 10.96
C ALA A 307 12.11 5.16 11.73
N LEU A 308 11.41 4.48 12.64
CA LEU A 308 10.40 5.08 13.52
C LEU A 308 11.05 6.09 14.49
N LEU A 309 12.14 5.72 15.15
CA LEU A 309 12.89 6.59 16.07
C LEU A 309 13.39 7.85 15.35
N MET A 310 13.96 7.70 14.15
CA MET A 310 14.41 8.83 13.33
C MET A 310 13.26 9.80 13.01
N LYS A 311 12.05 9.32 12.82
CA LYS A 311 10.90 10.18 12.54
C LYS A 311 10.52 11.07 13.73
N PHE A 312 10.67 10.59 14.95
CA PHE A 312 10.45 11.40 16.16
C PHE A 312 11.60 12.37 16.44
N THR A 313 12.82 12.00 16.10
CA THR A 313 14.03 12.80 16.37
C THR A 313 14.40 13.76 15.22
N ALA A 314 13.90 13.53 14.01
CA ALA A 314 14.25 14.30 12.81
C ALA A 314 13.99 15.81 12.97
N SER A 315 12.87 16.21 13.58
CA SER A 315 12.54 17.61 13.83
C SER A 315 13.54 18.30 14.77
N THR A 316 14.02 17.58 15.76
CA THR A 316 15.04 18.05 16.72
C THR A 316 16.40 18.10 16.05
N ALA A 317 16.78 17.04 15.33
CA ALA A 317 18.04 16.98 14.58
C ALA A 317 18.15 18.11 13.54
N LEU A 318 17.08 18.37 12.76
CA LEU A 318 17.06 19.47 11.79
C LEU A 318 17.20 20.85 12.45
N ARG A 319 16.57 21.07 13.61
CA ARG A 319 16.75 22.33 14.36
C ARG A 319 18.19 22.55 14.80
N TRP A 320 18.88 21.48 15.21
CA TRP A 320 20.31 21.55 15.57
C TRP A 320 21.18 21.82 14.35
N CYS A 321 20.93 21.19 13.21
CA CYS A 321 21.68 21.46 11.97
C CYS A 321 21.49 22.88 11.45
N ILE A 322 20.26 23.42 11.49
CA ILE A 322 19.98 24.81 11.05
C ILE A 322 20.49 25.84 12.04
N ALA A 323 20.65 25.51 13.33
CA ALA A 323 21.23 26.43 14.33
C ALA A 323 22.76 26.48 14.30
N LEU A 324 23.42 25.65 13.50
CA LEU A 324 24.87 25.61 13.30
C LEU A 324 25.32 26.32 12.02
N GLU A 325 24.39 26.77 11.15
CA GLU A 325 24.60 27.68 10.01
C GLU A 325 24.29 29.15 10.40
#